data_ef87b7f96617d24e33b96f079ff72252
#
_entry.id   ef87b7f96617d24e33b96f079ff72252
#
_cell.length_a   1.000
_cell.length_b   1.000
_cell.length_c   1.000
_cell.angle_alpha   90.00
_cell.angle_beta   90.00
_cell.angle_gamma   90.00
#
_symmetry.space_group_name_H-M   'P 1'
#
loop_
_entity.id
_entity.type
_entity.pdbx_description
1 polymer ?
#
loop_
_entity_poly.entity_id
_entity_poly.type
_entity_poly.pdbx_seq_one_letter_code
_entity_poly.pdbx_strand_id
1 'polypeptide(L)'
;MFPSRIPKARFLLATALLFTLGLSAETKHRRPAPPHHPKHTHHKMKNGNSVERRSDGRVSDVHNESRHMDVHHGLNGDRRVTAYRADHSRIVTERGRAGFVERPYSYHGHDYYHRTYYYHGRVYSHYYRGFYFHGVGLHVYVPGAYYSTGFYGWAYHPWHTHVIYRWGWYGHPWYVHYGYYFAPYPYYVGPSAWLTDYVISTQLQAAYDAGVAAGSAGPDAPVPSDGPALTPDVKDQLNQEIQFDIELENGEAALEASGQEGDPGSSGIARIFADSHPHVFVVGAPLDVVNEATEHDCALSEGDILQTTTAPGPDDKAATLTVLSSKGPTECAKDTAVSVTLDDLQEMQNSLRQTLHQGMDELQQNQGKDGLPQLPAAATAAPTPTAYAKLAPPPDPDAAAELQQQQTDADQSEKEVTTQEAQEPETPPAATQPAAPIERPR
;
A
#
# COMPACT_ATOMS: atom_id res chain seq x y z
N MET A 1 -44.56 -61.78 -22.24
CA MET A 1 -44.37 -61.05 -23.49
C MET A 1 -42.94 -60.53 -23.50
N PHE A 2 -42.18 -60.89 -24.53
CA PHE A 2 -40.71 -61.04 -24.56
C PHE A 2 -39.87 -59.77 -24.45
N PRO A 3 -38.64 -59.90 -23.92
CA PRO A 3 -37.66 -58.80 -23.81
C PRO A 3 -36.76 -58.71 -25.04
N SER A 4 -36.40 -57.52 -25.44
CA SER A 4 -35.37 -57.27 -26.51
C SER A 4 -33.99 -57.09 -25.83
N ARG A 5 -33.06 -57.91 -26.32
CA ARG A 5 -31.62 -57.88 -25.98
C ARG A 5 -30.92 -56.79 -26.79
N ILE A 6 -30.03 -55.99 -26.15
CA ILE A 6 -29.08 -55.11 -26.81
C ILE A 6 -27.64 -55.62 -26.50
N PRO A 7 -26.72 -55.70 -27.49
CA PRO A 7 -25.40 -56.29 -27.32
C PRO A 7 -24.41 -55.33 -26.71
N LYS A 8 -23.52 -55.88 -25.89
CA LYS A 8 -22.39 -55.18 -25.28
C LYS A 8 -21.26 -54.96 -26.30
N ALA A 9 -21.01 -53.70 -26.68
CA ALA A 9 -19.77 -53.32 -27.37
C ALA A 9 -18.68 -53.05 -26.31
N ARG A 10 -17.60 -53.82 -26.39
CA ARG A 10 -16.36 -53.57 -25.60
C ARG A 10 -15.54 -52.50 -26.34
N PHE A 11 -15.40 -51.31 -25.73
CA PHE A 11 -14.41 -50.33 -26.15
C PHE A 11 -13.17 -50.52 -25.26
N LEU A 12 -12.04 -50.87 -25.88
CA LEU A 12 -10.70 -50.81 -25.35
C LEU A 12 -10.25 -49.34 -25.37
N LEU A 13 -10.18 -48.71 -24.20
CA LEU A 13 -9.55 -47.39 -24.05
C LEU A 13 -8.06 -47.61 -23.78
N ALA A 14 -7.23 -47.28 -24.78
CA ALA A 14 -5.79 -47.12 -24.58
C ALA A 14 -5.52 -45.79 -23.87
N THR A 15 -5.14 -45.86 -22.61
CA THR A 15 -4.67 -44.69 -21.82
C THR A 15 -3.24 -44.36 -22.24
N ALA A 16 -3.10 -43.33 -23.09
CA ALA A 16 -1.81 -42.70 -23.34
C ALA A 16 -1.55 -41.71 -22.16
N LEU A 17 -0.61 -42.09 -21.31
CA LEU A 17 -0.10 -41.22 -20.22
C LEU A 17 0.84 -40.17 -20.83
N LEU A 18 0.31 -38.99 -21.14
CA LEU A 18 1.10 -37.82 -21.47
C LEU A 18 1.63 -37.19 -20.16
N PHE A 19 2.88 -37.46 -19.83
CA PHE A 19 3.65 -36.70 -18.86
C PHE A 19 3.89 -35.30 -19.44
N THR A 20 3.06 -34.33 -19.11
CA THR A 20 3.39 -32.95 -19.30
C THR A 20 4.32 -32.54 -18.14
N LEU A 21 5.62 -32.44 -18.45
CA LEU A 21 6.55 -31.68 -17.63
C LEU A 21 6.04 -30.23 -17.59
N GLY A 22 5.37 -29.87 -16.50
CA GLY A 22 5.08 -28.47 -16.17
C GLY A 22 6.41 -27.79 -15.88
N LEU A 23 6.93 -27.03 -16.85
CA LEU A 23 7.90 -25.98 -16.55
C LEU A 23 7.13 -24.95 -15.71
N SER A 24 7.31 -25.00 -14.41
CA SER A 24 7.01 -23.87 -13.53
C SER A 24 7.93 -22.74 -13.96
N ALA A 25 7.43 -21.79 -14.72
CA ALA A 25 8.12 -20.55 -14.96
C ALA A 25 8.16 -19.83 -13.59
N GLU A 26 9.34 -19.83 -12.97
CA GLU A 26 9.63 -18.94 -11.84
C GLU A 26 9.39 -17.50 -12.28
N THR A 27 8.20 -17.00 -12.02
CA THR A 27 7.92 -15.57 -12.13
C THR A 27 8.64 -14.87 -10.99
N LYS A 28 9.84 -14.35 -11.29
CA LYS A 28 10.54 -13.41 -10.42
C LYS A 28 9.55 -12.28 -10.10
N HIS A 29 9.10 -12.20 -8.86
CA HIS A 29 8.36 -11.05 -8.34
C HIS A 29 9.29 -9.84 -8.35
N ARG A 30 9.35 -9.17 -9.49
CA ARG A 30 9.95 -7.83 -9.60
C ARG A 30 8.83 -6.83 -9.34
N ARG A 31 9.07 -5.87 -8.44
CA ARG A 31 8.23 -4.68 -8.38
C ARG A 31 8.09 -4.14 -9.81
N PRO A 32 6.86 -3.82 -10.28
CA PRO A 32 6.72 -3.12 -11.55
C PRO A 32 7.64 -1.90 -11.53
N ALA A 33 8.39 -1.69 -12.60
CA ALA A 33 9.14 -0.46 -12.72
C ALA A 33 8.17 0.72 -12.57
N PRO A 34 8.51 1.75 -11.77
CA PRO A 34 7.69 2.94 -11.70
C PRO A 34 7.45 3.47 -13.12
N PRO A 35 6.30 4.13 -13.37
CA PRO A 35 6.02 4.70 -14.68
C PRO A 35 7.21 5.57 -15.10
N HIS A 36 7.73 5.35 -16.32
CA HIS A 36 8.86 6.12 -16.84
C HIS A 36 8.45 7.58 -16.94
N HIS A 37 9.01 8.40 -16.08
CA HIS A 37 8.81 9.84 -16.12
C HIS A 37 9.53 10.42 -17.35
N PRO A 38 8.84 11.12 -18.26
CA PRO A 38 9.44 11.56 -19.55
C PRO A 38 10.67 12.47 -19.40
N LYS A 39 10.90 12.99 -18.21
CA LYS A 39 12.03 13.89 -17.88
C LYS A 39 13.11 13.26 -17.03
N HIS A 40 12.98 11.97 -16.67
CA HIS A 40 14.01 11.23 -15.97
C HIS A 40 15.01 10.63 -16.96
N THR A 41 16.28 10.63 -16.59
CA THR A 41 17.32 9.89 -17.32
C THR A 41 17.56 8.57 -16.63
N HIS A 42 17.34 7.48 -17.36
CA HIS A 42 17.60 6.14 -16.88
C HIS A 42 18.88 5.59 -17.51
N HIS A 43 19.90 5.36 -16.70
CA HIS A 43 21.16 4.75 -17.10
C HIS A 43 21.23 3.29 -16.62
N LYS A 44 21.14 2.33 -17.56
CA LYS A 44 21.28 0.91 -17.29
C LYS A 44 22.67 0.44 -17.68
N MET A 45 23.40 -0.16 -16.74
CA MET A 45 24.74 -0.69 -16.92
C MET A 45 24.70 -2.12 -17.43
N LYS A 46 25.84 -2.58 -17.99
CA LYS A 46 25.97 -3.94 -18.56
C LYS A 46 25.79 -5.07 -17.55
N ASN A 47 26.11 -4.84 -16.29
CA ASN A 47 25.95 -5.80 -15.18
C ASN A 47 24.53 -5.87 -14.62
N GLY A 48 23.58 -5.11 -15.18
CA GLY A 48 22.19 -5.05 -14.74
C GLY A 48 21.87 -3.93 -13.76
N ASN A 49 22.88 -3.32 -13.15
CA ASN A 49 22.68 -2.15 -12.28
C ASN A 49 22.07 -0.98 -13.07
N SER A 50 21.33 -0.12 -12.39
CA SER A 50 20.81 1.10 -13.01
C SER A 50 20.72 2.27 -12.02
N VAL A 51 20.81 3.47 -12.57
CA VAL A 51 20.58 4.73 -11.87
C VAL A 51 19.53 5.52 -12.64
N GLU A 52 18.55 6.03 -11.92
CA GLU A 52 17.57 6.98 -12.46
C GLU A 52 17.80 8.35 -11.83
N ARG A 53 17.76 9.39 -12.68
CA ARG A 53 17.96 10.77 -12.24
C ARG A 53 16.81 11.63 -12.70
N ARG A 54 16.36 12.50 -11.82
CA ARG A 54 15.38 13.55 -12.13
C ARG A 54 15.97 14.57 -13.09
N SER A 55 15.13 15.40 -13.66
CA SER A 55 15.53 16.48 -14.59
C SER A 55 16.51 17.48 -13.99
N ASP A 56 16.58 17.59 -12.66
CA ASP A 56 17.54 18.44 -11.93
C ASP A 56 18.89 17.75 -11.68
N GLY A 57 19.06 16.50 -12.15
CA GLY A 57 20.28 15.69 -12.00
C GLY A 57 20.39 14.93 -10.69
N ARG A 58 19.47 15.13 -9.73
CA ARG A 58 19.46 14.33 -8.48
C ARG A 58 19.07 12.90 -8.78
N VAL A 59 19.70 11.96 -8.07
CA VAL A 59 19.32 10.54 -8.13
C VAL A 59 17.93 10.38 -7.54
N SER A 60 17.03 9.68 -8.25
CA SER A 60 15.73 9.23 -7.76
C SER A 60 15.78 7.78 -7.37
N ASP A 61 16.38 6.92 -8.18
CA ASP A 61 16.41 5.49 -7.95
C ASP A 61 17.79 4.89 -8.28
N VAL A 62 18.18 3.93 -7.46
CA VAL A 62 19.38 3.10 -7.67
C VAL A 62 18.96 1.65 -7.57
N HIS A 63 19.24 0.87 -8.62
CA HIS A 63 19.06 -0.57 -8.63
C HIS A 63 20.41 -1.28 -8.63
N ASN A 64 20.61 -2.20 -7.69
CA ASN A 64 21.77 -3.10 -7.64
C ASN A 64 21.32 -4.53 -7.91
N GLU A 65 21.60 -5.03 -9.12
CA GLU A 65 21.19 -6.37 -9.56
C GLU A 65 21.84 -7.48 -8.72
N SER A 66 23.11 -7.30 -8.34
CA SER A 66 23.85 -8.34 -7.60
C SER A 66 23.34 -8.51 -6.16
N ARG A 67 22.78 -7.46 -5.57
CA ARG A 67 22.21 -7.46 -4.23
C ARG A 67 20.68 -7.58 -4.25
N HIS A 68 20.06 -7.56 -5.43
CA HIS A 68 18.61 -7.49 -5.62
C HIS A 68 17.98 -6.38 -4.78
N MET A 69 18.57 -5.19 -4.85
CA MET A 69 18.27 -4.07 -3.97
C MET A 69 17.90 -2.84 -4.78
N ASP A 70 16.82 -2.19 -4.37
CA ASP A 70 16.35 -0.91 -4.89
C ASP A 70 16.43 0.14 -3.78
N VAL A 71 17.01 1.30 -4.09
CA VAL A 71 17.04 2.48 -3.22
C VAL A 71 16.32 3.61 -3.92
N HIS A 72 15.27 4.10 -3.32
CA HIS A 72 14.50 5.25 -3.81
C HIS A 72 14.75 6.47 -2.92
N HIS A 73 14.94 7.64 -3.55
CA HIS A 73 15.06 8.94 -2.90
C HIS A 73 13.88 9.80 -3.30
N GLY A 74 12.98 10.06 -2.38
CA GLY A 74 11.80 10.88 -2.60
C GLY A 74 12.10 12.39 -2.69
N LEU A 75 11.19 13.13 -3.29
CA LEU A 75 11.26 14.59 -3.43
C LEU A 75 11.30 15.32 -2.07
N ASN A 76 10.62 14.77 -1.08
CA ASN A 76 10.57 15.31 0.29
C ASN A 76 11.76 14.87 1.16
N GLY A 77 12.78 14.21 0.56
CA GLY A 77 13.98 13.76 1.26
C GLY A 77 13.81 12.44 2.01
N ASP A 78 12.71 11.76 1.83
CA ASP A 78 12.55 10.37 2.27
C ASP A 78 13.46 9.44 1.48
N ARG A 79 13.76 8.30 2.09
CA ARG A 79 14.57 7.25 1.48
C ARG A 79 13.99 5.90 1.82
N ARG A 80 13.60 5.17 0.78
CA ARG A 80 13.08 3.80 0.88
C ARG A 80 14.07 2.83 0.27
N VAL A 81 14.36 1.74 1.00
CA VAL A 81 15.20 0.65 0.52
C VAL A 81 14.40 -0.63 0.49
N THR A 82 14.40 -1.32 -0.63
CA THR A 82 13.77 -2.64 -0.79
C THR A 82 14.82 -3.65 -1.23
N ALA A 83 14.95 -4.76 -0.52
CA ALA A 83 15.79 -5.87 -0.95
C ALA A 83 15.02 -7.19 -1.00
N TYR A 84 15.31 -8.00 -2.02
CA TYR A 84 14.74 -9.31 -2.23
C TYR A 84 15.81 -10.37 -1.98
N ARG A 85 15.46 -11.39 -1.24
CA ARG A 85 16.36 -12.49 -0.89
C ARG A 85 16.05 -13.75 -1.69
N ALA A 86 17.01 -14.68 -1.69
CA ALA A 86 16.88 -15.96 -2.40
C ALA A 86 15.76 -16.86 -1.82
N ASP A 87 15.36 -16.67 -0.57
CA ASP A 87 14.26 -17.36 0.09
C ASP A 87 12.89 -16.71 -0.18
N HIS A 88 12.84 -15.76 -1.14
CA HIS A 88 11.68 -14.96 -1.49
C HIS A 88 11.19 -13.99 -0.39
N SER A 89 11.98 -13.83 0.69
CA SER A 89 11.69 -12.77 1.66
C SER A 89 12.05 -11.40 1.08
N ARG A 90 11.32 -10.39 1.55
CA ARG A 90 11.52 -8.99 1.19
C ARG A 90 11.76 -8.15 2.45
N ILE A 91 12.76 -7.31 2.41
CA ILE A 91 13.03 -6.35 3.47
C ILE A 91 12.77 -4.95 2.93
N VAL A 92 12.01 -4.15 3.66
CA VAL A 92 11.75 -2.75 3.33
C VAL A 92 12.13 -1.89 4.53
N THR A 93 12.96 -0.87 4.30
CA THR A 93 13.29 0.14 5.30
C THR A 93 12.99 1.52 4.76
N GLU A 94 12.45 2.36 5.63
CA GLU A 94 12.20 3.77 5.35
C GLU A 94 12.71 4.61 6.52
N ARG A 95 13.31 5.76 6.22
CA ARG A 95 13.85 6.64 7.27
C ARG A 95 12.70 7.21 8.11
N GLY A 96 12.79 7.04 9.43
CA GLY A 96 11.80 7.57 10.37
C GLY A 96 10.47 6.83 10.41
N ARG A 97 10.37 5.68 9.74
CA ARG A 97 9.14 4.86 9.65
C ARG A 97 9.39 3.41 10.05
N ALA A 98 8.31 2.68 10.23
CA ALA A 98 8.38 1.25 10.49
C ALA A 98 8.92 0.51 9.26
N GLY A 99 10.09 -0.11 9.40
CA GLY A 99 10.57 -1.09 8.43
C GLY A 99 9.95 -2.46 8.69
N PHE A 100 10.01 -3.35 7.70
CA PHE A 100 9.50 -4.71 7.85
C PHE A 100 10.33 -5.76 7.11
N VAL A 101 10.25 -6.98 7.63
CA VAL A 101 10.69 -8.21 6.96
C VAL A 101 9.42 -8.97 6.56
N GLU A 102 9.27 -9.24 5.27
CA GLU A 102 8.15 -10.00 4.70
C GLU A 102 8.61 -11.40 4.34
N ARG A 103 7.90 -12.42 4.84
CA ARG A 103 8.17 -13.83 4.54
C ARG A 103 6.94 -14.47 3.89
N PRO A 104 7.12 -15.14 2.72
CA PRO A 104 6.04 -15.90 2.10
C PRO A 104 5.75 -17.19 2.87
N TYR A 105 4.49 -17.60 2.87
CA TYR A 105 4.04 -18.93 3.30
C TYR A 105 2.81 -19.35 2.51
N SER A 106 2.48 -20.64 2.53
CA SER A 106 1.30 -21.13 1.80
C SER A 106 0.21 -21.55 2.78
N TYR A 107 -1.04 -21.18 2.46
CA TYR A 107 -2.24 -21.66 3.14
C TYR A 107 -3.27 -22.09 2.10
N HIS A 108 -3.77 -23.32 2.18
CA HIS A 108 -4.70 -23.96 1.23
C HIS A 108 -4.28 -23.83 -0.26
N GLY A 109 -2.96 -23.82 -0.53
CA GLY A 109 -2.43 -23.70 -1.89
C GLY A 109 -2.42 -22.26 -2.45
N HIS A 110 -2.70 -21.27 -1.63
CA HIS A 110 -2.57 -19.86 -1.96
C HIS A 110 -1.36 -19.23 -1.30
N ASP A 111 -0.79 -18.21 -1.94
CA ASP A 111 0.35 -17.47 -1.44
C ASP A 111 -0.12 -16.43 -0.42
N TYR A 112 0.43 -16.54 0.77
CA TYR A 112 0.28 -15.57 1.85
C TYR A 112 1.63 -14.99 2.21
N TYR A 113 1.62 -13.81 2.81
CA TYR A 113 2.81 -13.10 3.24
C TYR A 113 2.62 -12.62 4.67
N HIS A 114 3.65 -12.82 5.50
CA HIS A 114 3.70 -12.36 6.87
C HIS A 114 4.75 -11.25 6.95
N ARG A 115 4.32 -10.00 7.22
CA ARG A 115 5.22 -8.87 7.46
C ARG A 115 5.42 -8.70 8.95
N THR A 116 6.68 -8.79 9.40
CA THR A 116 7.10 -8.43 10.76
C THR A 116 7.64 -7.01 10.73
N TYR A 117 6.93 -6.09 11.34
CA TYR A 117 7.32 -4.69 11.46
C TYR A 117 8.12 -4.46 12.73
N TYR A 118 9.07 -3.56 12.65
CA TYR A 118 9.82 -3.06 13.79
C TYR A 118 9.84 -1.53 13.78
N TYR A 119 9.41 -0.93 14.90
CA TYR A 119 9.41 0.51 15.06
C TYR A 119 9.54 0.88 16.54
N HIS A 120 10.53 1.72 16.89
CA HIS A 120 10.76 2.20 18.25
C HIS A 120 10.75 1.09 19.34
N GLY A 121 11.39 -0.05 19.06
CA GLY A 121 11.44 -1.19 19.98
C GLY A 121 10.18 -2.05 20.04
N ARG A 122 9.16 -1.75 19.24
CA ARG A 122 7.94 -2.56 19.12
C ARG A 122 8.02 -3.45 17.89
N VAL A 123 7.59 -4.70 18.07
CA VAL A 123 7.42 -5.66 16.98
C VAL A 123 5.92 -5.94 16.83
N TYR A 124 5.42 -5.88 15.62
CA TYR A 124 4.03 -6.24 15.31
C TYR A 124 3.95 -6.84 13.90
N SER A 125 2.86 -7.52 13.60
CA SER A 125 2.75 -8.29 12.37
C SER A 125 1.43 -8.04 11.66
N HIS A 126 1.50 -8.08 10.32
CA HIS A 126 0.34 -8.06 9.45
C HIS A 126 0.43 -9.18 8.41
N TYR A 127 -0.71 -9.59 7.89
CA TYR A 127 -0.86 -10.68 6.94
C TYR A 127 -1.39 -10.16 5.64
N TYR A 128 -0.94 -10.77 4.54
CA TYR A 128 -1.33 -10.38 3.20
C TYR A 128 -1.57 -11.63 2.37
N ARG A 129 -2.43 -11.51 1.36
CA ARG A 129 -2.67 -12.54 0.37
C ARG A 129 -2.23 -12.06 -0.99
N GLY A 130 -1.51 -12.93 -1.73
CA GLY A 130 -1.08 -12.63 -3.08
C GLY A 130 -2.28 -12.60 -4.05
N PHE A 131 -2.31 -11.60 -4.93
CA PHE A 131 -3.32 -11.43 -5.95
C PHE A 131 -2.72 -10.77 -7.20
N TYR A 132 -3.23 -11.10 -8.37
CA TYR A 132 -2.82 -10.47 -9.61
C TYR A 132 -3.95 -9.60 -10.17
N PHE A 133 -3.66 -8.33 -10.39
CA PHE A 133 -4.58 -7.39 -11.01
C PHE A 133 -3.90 -6.70 -12.19
N HIS A 134 -4.48 -6.78 -13.38
CA HIS A 134 -3.90 -6.29 -14.64
C HIS A 134 -2.44 -6.75 -14.85
N GLY A 135 -2.09 -7.97 -14.40
CA GLY A 135 -0.75 -8.52 -14.50
C GLY A 135 0.28 -7.93 -13.53
N VAL A 136 -0.16 -7.10 -12.56
CA VAL A 136 0.64 -6.65 -11.42
C VAL A 136 0.38 -7.60 -10.25
N GLY A 137 1.45 -8.13 -9.64
CA GLY A 137 1.35 -8.93 -8.41
C GLY A 137 1.18 -8.00 -7.21
N LEU A 138 0.07 -8.15 -6.50
CA LEU A 138 -0.32 -7.32 -5.37
C LEU A 138 -0.33 -8.15 -4.09
N HIS A 139 -0.02 -7.53 -2.97
CA HIS A 139 -0.18 -8.10 -1.63
C HIS A 139 -1.36 -7.40 -0.95
N VAL A 140 -2.49 -8.09 -0.87
CA VAL A 140 -3.75 -7.55 -0.30
C VAL A 140 -3.80 -7.86 1.19
N TYR A 141 -3.94 -6.84 2.02
CA TYR A 141 -4.07 -6.98 3.47
C TYR A 141 -5.27 -7.86 3.84
N VAL A 142 -5.04 -8.76 4.78
CA VAL A 142 -6.07 -9.61 5.41
C VAL A 142 -5.92 -9.56 6.93
N PRO A 143 -7.00 -9.30 7.69
CA PRO A 143 -6.94 -9.21 9.14
C PRO A 143 -6.47 -10.51 9.79
N GLY A 144 -5.57 -10.43 10.78
CA GLY A 144 -5.15 -11.61 11.56
C GLY A 144 -6.22 -12.16 12.48
N ALA A 145 -7.24 -11.37 12.77
CA ALA A 145 -8.42 -11.73 13.55
C ALA A 145 -9.62 -10.92 13.10
N TYR A 146 -10.82 -11.47 13.20
CA TYR A 146 -12.07 -10.77 12.91
C TYR A 146 -12.88 -10.53 14.18
N TYR A 147 -13.52 -9.36 14.25
CA TYR A 147 -14.48 -9.05 15.30
C TYR A 147 -15.78 -9.84 15.12
N SER A 148 -16.62 -9.80 16.15
CA SER A 148 -17.98 -10.35 16.03
C SER A 148 -18.83 -9.52 15.06
N THR A 149 -19.83 -10.13 14.43
CA THR A 149 -20.83 -9.43 13.62
C THR A 149 -21.56 -8.34 14.41
N GLY A 150 -21.71 -8.55 15.72
CA GLY A 150 -22.27 -7.54 16.63
C GLY A 150 -21.38 -6.31 16.79
N PHE A 151 -20.06 -6.49 16.79
CA PHE A 151 -19.11 -5.37 16.81
C PHE A 151 -19.11 -4.60 15.49
N TYR A 152 -19.00 -5.30 14.33
CA TYR A 152 -19.06 -4.64 13.03
C TYR A 152 -20.37 -3.88 12.83
N GLY A 153 -21.51 -4.49 13.23
CA GLY A 153 -22.80 -3.80 13.18
C GLY A 153 -22.83 -2.55 14.05
N TRP A 154 -22.23 -2.58 15.24
CA TRP A 154 -22.10 -1.39 16.09
C TRP A 154 -21.14 -0.36 15.49
N ALA A 155 -20.04 -0.78 14.91
CA ALA A 155 -19.05 0.10 14.27
C ALA A 155 -19.58 0.78 13.01
N TYR A 156 -20.50 0.15 12.31
CA TYR A 156 -21.14 0.68 11.11
C TYR A 156 -22.25 1.69 11.39
N HIS A 157 -23.04 1.45 12.45
CA HIS A 157 -24.23 2.25 12.73
C HIS A 157 -23.96 3.49 13.59
N PRO A 158 -24.70 4.58 13.38
CA PRO A 158 -24.63 5.77 14.22
C PRO A 158 -24.91 5.48 15.70
N TRP A 159 -24.29 6.22 16.59
CA TRP A 159 -24.62 6.18 18.01
C TRP A 159 -25.99 6.81 18.31
N HIS A 160 -26.62 6.38 19.38
CA HIS A 160 -27.91 6.95 19.79
C HIS A 160 -27.83 8.42 20.22
N THR A 161 -26.66 8.85 20.68
CA THR A 161 -26.39 10.24 21.09
C THR A 161 -25.04 10.66 20.53
N HIS A 162 -24.93 11.93 20.19
CA HIS A 162 -23.65 12.51 19.79
C HIS A 162 -22.64 12.47 20.95
N VAL A 163 -21.40 12.19 20.64
CA VAL A 163 -20.32 12.06 21.59
C VAL A 163 -19.30 13.16 21.40
N ILE A 164 -18.88 13.79 22.48
CA ILE A 164 -17.72 14.66 22.50
C ILE A 164 -16.55 13.82 23.04
N TYR A 165 -15.58 13.56 22.19
CA TYR A 165 -14.39 12.78 22.55
C TYR A 165 -13.19 13.71 22.73
N ARG A 166 -12.42 13.48 23.79
CA ARG A 166 -11.22 14.27 24.09
C ARG A 166 -9.99 13.49 23.63
N TRP A 167 -9.49 13.88 22.47
CA TRP A 167 -8.24 13.31 21.98
C TRP A 167 -7.07 13.67 22.91
N GLY A 168 -6.30 12.65 23.34
CA GLY A 168 -5.16 12.83 24.22
C GLY A 168 -3.99 13.61 23.58
N TRP A 169 -4.01 13.79 22.28
CA TRP A 169 -2.95 14.43 21.53
C TRP A 169 -3.11 15.97 21.37
N TYR A 170 -4.11 16.60 21.94
CA TYR A 170 -4.18 18.05 21.98
C TYR A 170 -2.93 18.64 22.64
N GLY A 171 -2.22 19.54 21.91
CA GLY A 171 -0.96 20.13 22.35
C GLY A 171 0.28 19.28 22.07
N HIS A 172 0.16 18.09 21.49
CA HIS A 172 1.31 17.35 20.98
C HIS A 172 1.96 18.07 19.80
N PRO A 173 3.30 17.99 19.62
CA PRO A 173 4.01 18.72 18.57
C PRO A 173 3.48 18.47 17.17
N TRP A 174 3.12 17.23 16.83
CA TRP A 174 2.57 16.89 15.53
C TRP A 174 1.23 17.61 15.25
N TYR A 175 0.35 17.70 16.27
CA TYR A 175 -0.93 18.38 16.11
C TYR A 175 -0.77 19.89 16.00
N VAL A 176 0.18 20.47 16.75
CA VAL A 176 0.53 21.90 16.60
C VAL A 176 1.06 22.16 15.20
N HIS A 177 1.89 21.26 14.65
CA HIS A 177 2.46 21.38 13.31
C HIS A 177 1.41 21.29 12.20
N TYR A 178 0.44 20.35 12.30
CA TYR A 178 -0.60 20.13 11.29
C TYR A 178 -1.97 20.71 11.63
N GLY A 179 -2.09 21.53 12.68
CA GLY A 179 -3.38 22.14 13.10
C GLY A 179 -3.99 23.08 12.07
N TYR A 180 -3.22 23.58 11.10
CA TYR A 180 -3.75 24.33 9.95
C TYR A 180 -4.45 23.42 8.94
N TYR A 181 -4.00 22.17 8.81
CA TYR A 181 -4.49 21.19 7.85
C TYR A 181 -5.66 20.38 8.39
N PHE A 182 -5.58 19.91 9.64
CA PHE A 182 -6.51 18.99 10.24
C PHE A 182 -7.14 19.55 11.53
N ALA A 183 -8.47 19.44 11.61
CA ALA A 183 -9.23 19.63 12.83
C ALA A 183 -10.19 18.42 13.02
N PRO A 184 -10.26 17.85 14.24
CA PRO A 184 -11.19 16.76 14.52
C PRO A 184 -12.63 17.24 14.45
N TYR A 185 -13.57 16.31 14.28
CA TYR A 185 -14.99 16.64 14.38
C TYR A 185 -15.32 17.19 15.78
N PRO A 186 -16.16 18.22 15.87
CA PRO A 186 -16.53 18.81 17.17
C PRO A 186 -17.37 17.85 18.03
N TYR A 187 -18.03 16.90 17.40
CA TYR A 187 -18.76 15.78 18.02
C TYR A 187 -18.85 14.63 17.01
N TYR A 188 -19.00 13.43 17.53
CA TYR A 188 -19.07 12.19 16.75
C TYR A 188 -20.48 11.65 16.73
N VAL A 189 -21.00 11.40 15.53
CA VAL A 189 -22.32 10.81 15.30
C VAL A 189 -22.29 9.28 15.34
N GLY A 190 -21.10 8.69 15.24
CA GLY A 190 -20.91 7.24 15.21
C GLY A 190 -19.44 6.85 15.18
N PRO A 191 -19.16 5.54 15.26
CA PRO A 191 -17.80 5.01 15.23
C PRO A 191 -17.04 5.39 13.96
N SER A 192 -17.66 5.33 12.78
CA SER A 192 -16.99 5.66 11.52
C SER A 192 -16.45 7.10 11.48
N ALA A 193 -17.18 8.08 12.02
CA ALA A 193 -16.71 9.46 12.12
C ALA A 193 -15.51 9.56 13.09
N TRP A 194 -15.52 8.83 14.21
CA TRP A 194 -14.39 8.76 15.13
C TRP A 194 -13.19 8.09 14.47
N LEU A 195 -13.40 6.99 13.74
CA LEU A 195 -12.37 6.28 12.99
C LEU A 195 -11.77 7.13 11.87
N THR A 196 -12.57 8.02 11.25
CA THR A 196 -12.05 8.99 10.27
C THR A 196 -10.97 9.88 10.89
N ASP A 197 -11.24 10.47 12.04
CA ASP A 197 -10.25 11.31 12.74
C ASP A 197 -9.09 10.48 13.29
N TYR A 198 -9.33 9.24 13.71
CA TYR A 198 -8.28 8.31 14.12
C TYR A 198 -7.30 8.03 12.97
N VAL A 199 -7.81 7.68 11.78
CA VAL A 199 -6.98 7.40 10.59
C VAL A 199 -6.15 8.63 10.23
N ILE A 200 -6.78 9.79 10.08
CA ILE A 200 -6.07 11.01 9.69
C ILE A 200 -5.00 11.37 10.73
N SER A 201 -5.35 11.37 12.01
CA SER A 201 -4.40 11.73 13.09
C SER A 201 -3.21 10.77 13.17
N THR A 202 -3.44 9.47 12.93
CA THR A 202 -2.36 8.46 12.90
C THR A 202 -1.41 8.70 11.74
N GLN A 203 -1.92 9.01 10.55
CA GLN A 203 -1.08 9.31 9.38
C GLN A 203 -0.30 10.62 9.56
N LEU A 204 -0.92 11.67 10.10
CA LEU A 204 -0.24 12.94 10.34
C LEU A 204 0.84 12.83 11.42
N GLN A 205 0.61 12.01 12.45
CA GLN A 205 1.63 11.73 13.43
C GLN A 205 2.82 11.01 12.81
N ALA A 206 2.57 9.99 11.97
CA ALA A 206 3.62 9.27 11.25
C ALA A 206 4.43 10.20 10.33
N ALA A 207 3.76 11.10 9.60
CA ALA A 207 4.41 12.12 8.77
C ALA A 207 5.31 13.04 9.61
N TYR A 208 4.84 13.49 10.78
CA TYR A 208 5.61 14.34 11.67
C TYR A 208 6.85 13.63 12.20
N ASP A 209 6.69 12.40 12.70
CA ASP A 209 7.79 11.61 13.28
C ASP A 209 8.87 11.32 12.23
N ALA A 210 8.46 11.02 10.98
CA ALA A 210 9.37 10.86 9.86
C ALA A 210 10.08 12.17 9.49
N GLY A 211 9.36 13.28 9.47
CA GLY A 211 9.93 14.61 9.25
C GLY A 211 10.95 15.00 10.33
N VAL A 212 10.70 14.67 11.58
CA VAL A 212 11.67 14.85 12.68
C VAL A 212 12.93 14.03 12.43
N ALA A 213 12.77 12.75 12.05
CA ALA A 213 13.91 11.88 11.75
C ALA A 213 14.72 12.34 10.52
N ALA A 214 14.06 12.99 9.57
CA ALA A 214 14.69 13.59 8.39
C ALA A 214 15.27 15.00 8.65
N GLY A 215 14.92 15.64 9.78
CA GLY A 215 15.32 17.01 10.11
C GLY A 215 14.47 18.09 9.41
N SER A 216 13.32 17.71 8.83
CA SER A 216 12.39 18.62 8.15
C SER A 216 11.21 19.07 9.01
N ALA A 217 10.93 18.37 10.11
CA ALA A 217 9.95 18.74 11.13
C ALA A 217 10.61 18.84 12.50
N GLY A 218 9.90 19.44 13.46
CA GLY A 218 10.37 19.60 14.84
C GLY A 218 9.81 20.87 15.47
N PRO A 219 10.09 21.12 16.76
CA PRO A 219 9.54 22.28 17.48
C PRO A 219 9.97 23.64 16.89
N ASP A 220 11.12 23.69 16.23
CA ASP A 220 11.65 24.92 15.62
C ASP A 220 11.46 24.94 14.07
N ALA A 221 10.87 23.89 13.50
CA ALA A 221 10.60 23.85 12.07
C ALA A 221 9.46 24.81 11.70
N PRO A 222 9.53 25.50 10.54
CA PRO A 222 8.43 26.33 10.06
C PRO A 222 7.16 25.48 9.96
N VAL A 223 6.06 25.99 10.54
CA VAL A 223 4.74 25.37 10.33
C VAL A 223 4.31 25.75 8.92
N PRO A 224 4.05 24.78 8.02
CA PRO A 224 3.49 25.09 6.71
C PRO A 224 2.15 25.81 6.91
N SER A 225 1.95 26.96 6.30
CA SER A 225 0.72 27.76 6.48
C SER A 225 -0.17 27.83 5.24
N ASP A 226 0.31 27.30 4.12
CA ASP A 226 -0.26 27.61 2.80
C ASP A 226 -0.95 26.41 2.12
N GLY A 227 -1.02 25.25 2.77
CA GLY A 227 -1.75 24.10 2.28
C GLY A 227 -3.26 24.26 2.48
N PRO A 228 -4.12 23.82 1.54
CA PRO A 228 -5.55 23.81 1.75
C PRO A 228 -5.91 22.87 2.90
N ALA A 229 -6.66 23.40 3.88
CA ALA A 229 -7.15 22.61 4.99
C ALA A 229 -7.97 21.40 4.47
N LEU A 230 -7.89 20.30 5.18
CA LEU A 230 -8.75 19.14 4.96
C LEU A 230 -10.20 19.55 5.24
N THR A 231 -11.00 19.65 4.18
CA THR A 231 -12.36 20.16 4.27
C THR A 231 -13.32 19.13 4.87
N PRO A 232 -14.44 19.56 5.49
CA PRO A 232 -15.47 18.63 5.95
C PRO A 232 -15.96 17.67 4.87
N ASP A 233 -16.15 18.17 3.63
CA ASP A 233 -16.62 17.33 2.51
C ASP A 233 -15.64 16.20 2.18
N VAL A 234 -14.33 16.43 2.25
CA VAL A 234 -13.31 15.40 2.03
C VAL A 234 -13.29 14.41 3.21
N LYS A 235 -13.47 14.90 4.44
CA LYS A 235 -13.61 14.02 5.61
C LYS A 235 -14.86 13.15 5.53
N ASP A 236 -15.96 13.67 5.02
CA ASP A 236 -17.21 12.92 4.84
C ASP A 236 -17.07 11.85 3.75
N GLN A 237 -16.29 12.09 2.69
CA GLN A 237 -15.96 11.07 1.70
C GLN A 237 -15.10 9.97 2.30
N LEU A 238 -14.09 10.31 3.11
CA LEU A 238 -13.29 9.31 3.82
C LEU A 238 -14.13 8.51 4.85
N ASN A 239 -15.09 9.18 5.52
CA ASN A 239 -16.01 8.49 6.41
C ASN A 239 -16.84 7.43 5.66
N GLN A 240 -17.30 7.73 4.44
CA GLN A 240 -18.03 6.77 3.61
C GLN A 240 -17.11 5.59 3.22
N GLU A 241 -15.85 5.84 2.85
CA GLU A 241 -14.88 4.78 2.55
C GLU A 241 -14.63 3.87 3.77
N ILE A 242 -14.49 4.45 4.96
CA ILE A 242 -14.35 3.72 6.21
C ILE A 242 -15.59 2.84 6.50
N GLN A 243 -16.81 3.36 6.28
CA GLN A 243 -18.02 2.55 6.42
C GLN A 243 -18.03 1.38 5.45
N PHE A 244 -17.60 1.61 4.22
CA PHE A 244 -17.49 0.59 3.19
C PHE A 244 -16.47 -0.52 3.58
N ASP A 245 -15.32 -0.14 4.13
CA ASP A 245 -14.30 -1.10 4.61
C ASP A 245 -14.77 -1.88 5.85
N ILE A 246 -15.53 -1.27 6.78
CA ILE A 246 -16.15 -1.97 7.92
C ILE A 246 -17.14 -3.02 7.43
N GLU A 247 -17.99 -2.70 6.45
CA GLU A 247 -18.95 -3.64 5.88
C GLU A 247 -18.26 -4.79 5.13
N LEU A 248 -17.19 -4.46 4.36
CA LEU A 248 -16.35 -5.44 3.71
C LEU A 248 -15.78 -6.44 4.71
N GLU A 249 -15.14 -5.95 5.78
CA GLU A 249 -14.48 -6.78 6.78
C GLU A 249 -15.50 -7.64 7.54
N ASN A 250 -16.73 -7.13 7.78
CA ASN A 250 -17.83 -7.92 8.30
C ASN A 250 -18.23 -9.08 7.36
N GLY A 251 -18.24 -8.83 6.05
CA GLY A 251 -18.47 -9.87 5.03
C GLY A 251 -17.36 -10.92 5.01
N GLU A 252 -16.11 -10.50 5.06
CA GLU A 252 -14.94 -11.39 5.16
C GLU A 252 -15.00 -12.26 6.43
N ALA A 253 -15.36 -11.66 7.57
CA ALA A 253 -15.55 -12.37 8.83
C ALA A 253 -16.62 -13.46 8.75
N ALA A 254 -17.71 -13.21 8.04
CA ALA A 254 -18.77 -14.19 7.82
C ALA A 254 -18.31 -15.36 6.94
N LEU A 255 -17.50 -15.10 5.91
CA LEU A 255 -16.90 -16.14 5.07
C LEU A 255 -15.94 -17.00 5.88
N GLU A 256 -15.02 -16.40 6.63
CA GLU A 256 -14.07 -17.11 7.51
C GLU A 256 -14.82 -17.99 8.54
N ALA A 257 -15.87 -17.45 9.16
CA ALA A 257 -16.69 -18.19 10.14
C ALA A 257 -17.41 -19.40 9.52
N SER A 258 -17.73 -19.35 8.22
CA SER A 258 -18.32 -20.46 7.47
C SER A 258 -17.28 -21.44 6.90
N GLY A 259 -15.98 -21.18 7.11
CA GLY A 259 -14.88 -21.96 6.55
C GLY A 259 -14.70 -21.74 5.03
N GLN A 260 -15.20 -20.63 4.51
CA GLN A 260 -15.02 -20.23 3.12
C GLN A 260 -13.89 -19.20 3.02
N GLU A 261 -13.06 -19.35 2.01
CA GLU A 261 -12.06 -18.33 1.73
C GLU A 261 -12.65 -17.24 0.84
N GLY A 262 -12.46 -15.99 1.25
CA GLY A 262 -12.78 -14.83 0.40
C GLY A 262 -11.87 -14.76 -0.83
N ASP A 263 -12.34 -14.18 -1.92
CA ASP A 263 -11.49 -13.81 -3.05
C ASP A 263 -10.69 -12.55 -2.70
N PRO A 264 -9.34 -12.56 -2.77
CA PRO A 264 -8.55 -11.36 -2.48
C PRO A 264 -8.86 -10.19 -3.45
N GLY A 265 -9.34 -10.47 -4.66
CA GLY A 265 -9.83 -9.44 -5.57
C GLY A 265 -11.06 -8.69 -5.04
N SER A 266 -11.84 -9.30 -4.14
CA SER A 266 -12.97 -8.62 -3.48
C SER A 266 -12.56 -7.74 -2.29
N SER A 267 -11.29 -7.73 -1.90
CA SER A 267 -10.78 -7.05 -0.71
C SER A 267 -9.77 -5.93 -1.02
N GLY A 268 -9.25 -5.90 -2.24
CA GLY A 268 -8.24 -4.95 -2.69
C GLY A 268 -8.76 -3.93 -3.69
N ILE A 269 -7.82 -3.25 -4.35
CA ILE A 269 -8.12 -2.21 -5.35
C ILE A 269 -8.94 -2.74 -6.54
N ALA A 270 -8.86 -4.03 -6.86
CA ALA A 270 -9.67 -4.61 -7.92
C ALA A 270 -11.17 -4.41 -7.68
N ARG A 271 -11.63 -4.51 -6.41
CA ARG A 271 -13.01 -4.20 -6.02
C ARG A 271 -13.33 -2.72 -6.18
N ILE A 272 -12.41 -1.86 -5.73
CA ILE A 272 -12.56 -0.40 -5.82
C ILE A 272 -12.78 0.02 -7.28
N PHE A 273 -11.99 -0.52 -8.20
CA PHE A 273 -12.12 -0.20 -9.63
C PHE A 273 -13.27 -0.94 -10.34
N ALA A 274 -13.84 -1.95 -9.71
CA ALA A 274 -15.06 -2.60 -10.23
C ALA A 274 -16.35 -1.87 -9.80
N ASP A 275 -16.26 -1.00 -8.79
CA ASP A 275 -17.37 -0.14 -8.36
C ASP A 275 -17.48 1.10 -9.26
N SER A 276 -18.69 1.58 -9.45
CA SER A 276 -18.96 2.80 -10.23
C SER A 276 -18.94 4.08 -9.38
N HIS A 277 -18.80 3.96 -8.05
CA HIS A 277 -18.73 5.11 -7.16
C HIS A 277 -17.30 5.64 -7.05
N PRO A 278 -17.12 6.97 -6.85
CA PRO A 278 -15.81 7.50 -6.52
C PRO A 278 -15.33 6.97 -5.16
N HIS A 279 -14.12 6.44 -5.11
CA HIS A 279 -13.45 6.00 -3.88
C HIS A 279 -12.33 6.96 -3.51
N VAL A 280 -12.03 7.06 -2.23
CA VAL A 280 -10.91 7.85 -1.74
C VAL A 280 -9.80 6.97 -1.18
N PHE A 281 -8.56 7.40 -1.39
CA PHE A 281 -7.37 6.80 -0.85
C PHE A 281 -6.70 7.77 0.11
N VAL A 282 -6.22 7.27 1.23
CA VAL A 282 -5.37 8.01 2.16
C VAL A 282 -3.93 7.57 1.94
N VAL A 283 -3.05 8.53 1.68
CA VAL A 283 -1.62 8.23 1.53
C VAL A 283 -1.08 7.78 2.88
N GLY A 284 -0.51 6.59 2.92
CA GLY A 284 0.02 5.95 4.14
C GLY A 284 1.55 5.91 4.22
N ALA A 285 2.23 6.29 3.13
CA ALA A 285 3.68 6.43 3.04
C ALA A 285 4.02 7.45 1.94
N PRO A 286 5.17 8.14 2.00
CA PRO A 286 5.52 9.11 0.98
C PRO A 286 5.70 8.45 -0.38
N LEU A 287 5.29 9.18 -1.40
CA LEU A 287 5.27 8.71 -2.77
C LEU A 287 5.50 9.87 -3.72
N ASP A 288 6.40 9.68 -4.69
CA ASP A 288 6.54 10.57 -5.83
C ASP A 288 5.61 10.09 -6.96
N VAL A 289 4.82 11.00 -7.47
CA VAL A 289 3.86 10.72 -8.55
C VAL A 289 3.98 11.74 -9.67
N VAL A 290 3.50 11.37 -10.85
CA VAL A 290 3.50 12.27 -12.01
C VAL A 290 2.23 13.09 -12.02
N ASN A 291 2.38 14.41 -12.07
CA ASN A 291 1.31 15.33 -12.42
C ASN A 291 1.02 15.21 -13.92
N GLU A 292 -0.16 14.74 -14.29
CA GLU A 292 -0.49 14.45 -15.69
C GLU A 292 -0.56 15.70 -16.59
N ALA A 293 -0.86 16.86 -15.99
CA ALA A 293 -0.96 18.11 -16.77
C ALA A 293 0.41 18.72 -17.09
N THR A 294 1.39 18.55 -16.20
CA THR A 294 2.71 19.17 -16.34
C THR A 294 3.80 18.19 -16.70
N GLU A 295 3.53 16.88 -16.60
CA GLU A 295 4.52 15.81 -16.73
C GLU A 295 5.71 15.97 -15.76
N HIS A 296 5.50 16.67 -14.63
CA HIS A 296 6.48 16.81 -13.57
C HIS A 296 6.11 15.96 -12.38
N ASP A 297 7.14 15.51 -11.66
CA ASP A 297 6.93 14.83 -10.39
C ASP A 297 6.46 15.83 -9.35
N CYS A 298 5.57 15.36 -8.48
CA CYS A 298 5.23 15.98 -7.22
C CYS A 298 5.16 14.91 -6.13
N ALA A 299 5.37 15.30 -4.89
CA ALA A 299 5.31 14.38 -3.76
C ALA A 299 3.90 14.29 -3.20
N LEU A 300 3.59 13.13 -2.65
CA LEU A 300 2.46 12.88 -1.76
C LEU A 300 3.03 12.40 -0.43
N SER A 301 2.37 12.72 0.68
CA SER A 301 2.80 12.31 2.01
C SER A 301 1.65 11.83 2.87
N GLU A 302 1.95 11.19 4.00
CA GLU A 302 0.94 10.54 4.85
C GLU A 302 -0.16 11.51 5.27
N GLY A 303 -1.40 11.10 5.07
CA GLY A 303 -2.60 11.89 5.35
C GLY A 303 -3.07 12.76 4.19
N ASP A 304 -2.39 12.80 3.04
CA ASP A 304 -2.95 13.35 1.81
C ASP A 304 -4.07 12.44 1.31
N ILE A 305 -5.07 13.04 0.65
CA ILE A 305 -6.25 12.30 0.20
C ILE A 305 -6.42 12.45 -1.30
N LEU A 306 -6.57 11.29 -1.95
CA LEU A 306 -6.79 11.16 -3.39
C LEU A 306 -8.16 10.57 -3.66
N GLN A 307 -8.70 10.84 -4.84
CA GLN A 307 -9.96 10.25 -5.30
C GLN A 307 -9.79 9.60 -6.66
N THR A 308 -10.40 8.43 -6.86
CA THR A 308 -10.46 7.78 -8.18
C THR A 308 -11.20 8.66 -9.17
N THR A 309 -10.63 8.80 -10.38
CA THR A 309 -11.27 9.52 -11.49
C THR A 309 -11.84 8.56 -12.50
N THR A 310 -11.04 7.59 -12.92
CA THR A 310 -11.40 6.56 -13.89
C THR A 310 -10.74 5.24 -13.53
N ALA A 311 -11.43 4.13 -13.79
CA ALA A 311 -10.82 2.82 -13.65
C ALA A 311 -9.68 2.64 -14.69
N PRO A 312 -8.56 1.99 -14.32
CA PRO A 312 -7.49 1.69 -15.25
C PRO A 312 -7.95 0.69 -16.32
N GLY A 313 -7.42 0.83 -17.53
CA GLY A 313 -7.63 -0.16 -18.60
C GLY A 313 -6.95 -1.50 -18.28
N PRO A 314 -7.30 -2.59 -18.98
CA PRO A 314 -6.84 -3.94 -18.64
C PRO A 314 -5.32 -4.14 -18.72
N ASP A 315 -4.62 -3.31 -19.49
CA ASP A 315 -3.16 -3.36 -19.65
C ASP A 315 -2.44 -2.29 -18.83
N ASP A 316 -3.18 -1.36 -18.21
CA ASP A 316 -2.61 -0.27 -17.42
C ASP A 316 -2.04 -0.79 -16.10
N LYS A 317 -0.88 -0.24 -15.72
CA LYS A 317 -0.19 -0.54 -14.46
C LYS A 317 -0.30 0.60 -13.44
N ALA A 318 -1.00 1.65 -13.82
CA ALA A 318 -1.27 2.84 -13.00
C ALA A 318 -2.69 3.31 -13.24
N ALA A 319 -3.22 4.09 -12.32
CA ALA A 319 -4.52 4.76 -12.45
C ALA A 319 -4.36 6.26 -12.23
N THR A 320 -5.28 7.04 -12.82
CA THR A 320 -5.34 8.48 -12.63
C THR A 320 -6.25 8.80 -11.46
N LEU A 321 -5.73 9.57 -10.50
CA LEU A 321 -6.45 10.06 -9.33
C LEU A 321 -6.40 11.59 -9.27
N THR A 322 -7.39 12.17 -8.60
CA THR A 322 -7.37 13.61 -8.28
C THR A 322 -6.96 13.82 -6.82
N VAL A 323 -6.03 14.73 -6.58
CA VAL A 323 -5.64 15.16 -5.23
C VAL A 323 -6.78 15.99 -4.63
N LEU A 324 -7.42 15.49 -3.58
CA LEU A 324 -8.48 16.22 -2.86
C LEU A 324 -7.92 17.12 -1.78
N SER A 325 -6.83 16.68 -1.14
CA SER A 325 -6.19 17.40 -0.05
C SER A 325 -4.71 17.04 0.05
N SER A 326 -3.83 18.03 0.25
CA SER A 326 -2.40 17.86 0.48
C SER A 326 -1.88 18.96 1.42
N LYS A 327 -0.71 18.73 2.05
CA LYS A 327 -0.27 19.53 3.21
C LYS A 327 0.66 20.70 2.88
N GLY A 328 1.27 20.74 1.73
CA GLY A 328 2.30 21.73 1.52
C GLY A 328 2.59 22.13 0.06
N PRO A 329 3.41 23.18 -0.13
CA PRO A 329 3.68 23.75 -1.44
C PRO A 329 4.60 22.89 -2.33
N THR A 330 5.34 21.94 -1.75
CA THR A 330 6.20 20.99 -2.47
C THR A 330 5.45 19.71 -2.87
N GLU A 331 4.23 19.56 -2.36
CA GLU A 331 3.36 18.42 -2.63
C GLU A 331 2.51 18.66 -3.87
N CYS A 332 1.88 17.60 -4.36
CA CYS A 332 0.91 17.73 -5.45
C CYS A 332 -0.23 18.64 -5.02
N ALA A 333 -0.47 19.70 -5.79
CA ALA A 333 -1.50 20.67 -5.45
C ALA A 333 -2.90 20.02 -5.48
N LYS A 334 -3.83 20.54 -4.66
CA LYS A 334 -5.23 20.17 -4.72
C LYS A 334 -5.78 20.31 -6.15
N ASP A 335 -6.69 19.44 -6.52
CA ASP A 335 -7.33 19.34 -7.84
C ASP A 335 -6.37 18.94 -8.98
N THR A 336 -5.16 18.50 -8.65
CA THR A 336 -4.20 17.94 -9.62
C THR A 336 -4.56 16.50 -9.94
N ALA A 337 -4.56 16.15 -11.24
CA ALA A 337 -4.61 14.78 -11.69
C ALA A 337 -3.20 14.17 -11.62
N VAL A 338 -3.07 13.06 -10.93
CA VAL A 338 -1.80 12.34 -10.73
C VAL A 338 -1.92 10.88 -11.16
N SER A 339 -0.84 10.34 -11.72
CA SER A 339 -0.74 8.93 -12.06
C SER A 339 -0.08 8.16 -10.93
N VAL A 340 -0.78 7.16 -10.40
CA VAL A 340 -0.34 6.32 -9.27
C VAL A 340 -0.30 4.87 -9.70
N THR A 341 0.76 4.13 -9.36
CA THR A 341 0.86 2.70 -9.72
C THR A 341 -0.16 1.86 -8.97
N LEU A 342 -0.59 0.74 -9.57
CA LEU A 342 -1.54 -0.18 -8.92
C LEU A 342 -0.97 -0.80 -7.64
N ASP A 343 0.35 -1.00 -7.56
CA ASP A 343 1.02 -1.49 -6.34
C ASP A 343 0.94 -0.46 -5.22
N ASP A 344 1.24 0.81 -5.52
CA ASP A 344 1.17 1.88 -4.52
C ASP A 344 -0.29 2.14 -4.05
N LEU A 345 -1.27 2.05 -4.95
CA LEU A 345 -2.68 2.12 -4.59
C LEU A 345 -3.10 0.97 -3.67
N GLN A 346 -2.62 -0.24 -3.94
CA GLN A 346 -2.88 -1.37 -3.04
C GLN A 346 -2.21 -1.18 -1.69
N GLU A 347 -0.99 -0.64 -1.64
CA GLU A 347 -0.35 -0.34 -0.34
C GLU A 347 -1.07 0.79 0.42
N MET A 348 -1.65 1.79 -0.27
CA MET A 348 -2.52 2.79 0.38
C MET A 348 -3.76 2.14 0.98
N GLN A 349 -4.44 1.26 0.24
CA GLN A 349 -5.60 0.52 0.74
C GLN A 349 -5.22 -0.40 1.91
N ASN A 350 -4.09 -1.07 1.82
CA ASN A 350 -3.55 -1.87 2.92
C ASN A 350 -3.34 -1.02 4.18
N SER A 351 -2.71 0.15 4.05
CA SER A 351 -2.44 1.08 5.15
C SER A 351 -3.74 1.60 5.79
N LEU A 352 -4.73 1.96 4.98
CA LEU A 352 -6.04 2.39 5.47
C LEU A 352 -6.70 1.29 6.30
N ARG A 353 -6.80 0.07 5.76
CA ARG A 353 -7.42 -1.07 6.44
C ARG A 353 -6.68 -1.48 7.73
N GLN A 354 -5.33 -1.43 7.73
CA GLN A 354 -4.54 -1.69 8.94
C GLN A 354 -4.81 -0.65 10.02
N THR A 355 -4.81 0.64 9.65
CA THR A 355 -5.07 1.74 10.58
C THR A 355 -6.51 1.70 11.09
N LEU A 356 -7.46 1.35 10.21
CA LEU A 356 -8.86 1.14 10.58
C LEU A 356 -9.01 0.02 11.61
N HIS A 357 -8.35 -1.12 11.39
CA HIS A 357 -8.37 -2.24 12.33
C HIS A 357 -7.78 -1.86 13.70
N GLN A 358 -6.66 -1.12 13.72
CA GLN A 358 -6.10 -0.57 14.96
C GLN A 358 -7.09 0.39 15.66
N GLY A 359 -7.77 1.25 14.91
CA GLY A 359 -8.81 2.14 15.44
C GLY A 359 -10.01 1.38 16.03
N MET A 360 -10.41 0.27 15.41
CA MET A 360 -11.45 -0.60 15.97
C MET A 360 -11.00 -1.29 17.26
N ASP A 361 -9.74 -1.70 17.37
CA ASP A 361 -9.14 -2.20 18.62
C ASP A 361 -9.20 -1.13 19.73
N GLU A 362 -8.82 0.12 19.41
CA GLU A 362 -8.91 1.24 20.36
C GLU A 362 -10.34 1.50 20.82
N LEU A 363 -11.31 1.48 19.91
CA LEU A 363 -12.73 1.63 20.26
C LEU A 363 -13.21 0.51 21.20
N GLN A 364 -12.79 -0.72 20.94
CA GLN A 364 -13.17 -1.87 21.78
C GLN A 364 -12.53 -1.80 23.19
N GLN A 365 -11.25 -1.41 23.27
CA GLN A 365 -10.50 -1.36 24.53
C GLN A 365 -10.85 -0.16 25.40
N ASN A 366 -11.25 0.95 24.79
CA ASN A 366 -11.53 2.23 25.46
C ASN A 366 -13.03 2.53 25.58
N GLN A 367 -13.89 1.54 25.34
CA GLN A 367 -15.33 1.71 25.53
C GLN A 367 -15.67 2.27 26.91
N GLY A 368 -16.55 3.25 26.97
CA GLY A 368 -16.97 3.91 28.22
C GLY A 368 -15.95 4.86 28.82
N LYS A 369 -14.80 5.10 28.16
CA LYS A 369 -13.78 6.07 28.59
C LYS A 369 -13.79 7.29 27.69
N ASP A 370 -13.34 8.43 28.20
CA ASP A 370 -13.09 9.69 27.47
C ASP A 370 -14.27 10.17 26.61
N GLY A 371 -15.49 9.72 26.95
CA GLY A 371 -16.72 10.04 26.25
C GLY A 371 -17.20 8.95 25.29
N LEU A 372 -16.43 7.90 25.03
CA LEU A 372 -16.88 6.79 24.17
C LEU A 372 -18.04 6.02 24.82
N PRO A 373 -19.05 5.60 24.04
CA PRO A 373 -20.14 4.78 24.53
C PRO A 373 -19.65 3.39 24.97
N GLN A 374 -20.41 2.77 25.87
CA GLN A 374 -20.26 1.34 26.17
C GLN A 374 -20.70 0.52 24.95
N LEU A 375 -19.98 -0.56 24.68
CA LEU A 375 -20.37 -1.53 23.67
C LEU A 375 -21.63 -2.30 24.12
N PRO A 376 -22.57 -2.59 23.21
CA PRO A 376 -23.63 -3.54 23.52
C PRO A 376 -23.04 -4.94 23.75
N ALA A 377 -23.70 -5.76 24.57
CA ALA A 377 -23.21 -7.10 24.94
C ALA A 377 -22.84 -7.98 23.71
N ALA A 378 -23.54 -7.82 22.58
CA ALA A 378 -23.25 -8.55 21.35
C ALA A 378 -21.92 -8.12 20.67
N ALA A 379 -21.38 -6.95 21.02
CA ALA A 379 -20.17 -6.39 20.43
C ALA A 379 -18.92 -6.54 21.32
N THR A 380 -19.04 -7.13 22.52
CA THR A 380 -17.93 -7.21 23.49
C THR A 380 -17.06 -8.45 23.33
N ALA A 381 -17.42 -9.38 22.45
CA ALA A 381 -16.61 -10.58 22.22
C ALA A 381 -15.23 -10.22 21.67
N ALA A 382 -14.19 -10.88 22.18
CA ALA A 382 -12.83 -10.71 21.65
C ALA A 382 -12.75 -11.13 20.18
N PRO A 383 -11.87 -10.49 19.39
CA PRO A 383 -11.65 -10.90 18.01
C PRO A 383 -11.21 -12.37 17.91
N THR A 384 -11.68 -13.05 16.88
CA THR A 384 -11.35 -14.46 16.62
C THR A 384 -10.18 -14.54 15.64
N PRO A 385 -9.03 -15.12 16.06
CA PRO A 385 -7.88 -15.29 15.16
C PRO A 385 -8.20 -16.19 13.99
N THR A 386 -7.79 -15.78 12.79
CA THR A 386 -7.98 -16.50 11.54
C THR A 386 -7.11 -17.76 11.45
N ALA A 387 -7.51 -18.70 10.60
CA ALA A 387 -6.77 -19.94 10.42
C ALA A 387 -5.40 -19.72 9.75
N TYR A 388 -5.33 -18.83 8.76
CA TYR A 388 -4.07 -18.49 8.09
C TYR A 388 -3.09 -17.75 9.01
N ALA A 389 -3.57 -16.88 9.91
CA ALA A 389 -2.71 -16.21 10.89
C ALA A 389 -2.09 -17.18 11.91
N LYS A 390 -2.81 -18.23 12.28
CA LYS A 390 -2.29 -19.29 13.20
C LYS A 390 -1.22 -20.17 12.56
N LEU A 391 -1.19 -20.26 11.22
CA LEU A 391 -0.23 -21.04 10.45
C LEU A 391 0.95 -20.21 9.93
N ALA A 392 0.86 -18.89 10.03
CA ALA A 392 1.93 -18.00 9.62
C ALA A 392 3.22 -18.31 10.39
N PRO A 393 4.41 -18.12 9.75
CA PRO A 393 5.68 -18.15 10.47
C PRO A 393 5.63 -17.22 11.69
N PRO A 394 6.33 -17.52 12.78
CA PRO A 394 6.42 -16.59 13.90
C PRO A 394 7.04 -15.27 13.44
N PRO A 395 6.77 -14.15 14.16
CA PRO A 395 7.46 -12.89 13.92
C PRO A 395 8.98 -13.09 13.88
N ASP A 396 9.64 -12.40 12.95
CA ASP A 396 11.08 -12.54 12.78
C ASP A 396 11.82 -11.99 14.01
N PRO A 397 12.54 -12.80 14.77
CA PRO A 397 13.23 -12.35 15.99
C PRO A 397 14.37 -11.39 15.68
N ASP A 398 14.94 -11.47 14.48
CA ASP A 398 16.09 -10.69 14.04
C ASP A 398 15.70 -9.48 13.19
N ALA A 399 14.39 -9.21 13.01
CA ALA A 399 13.87 -8.13 12.15
C ALA A 399 14.57 -6.78 12.41
N ALA A 400 14.79 -6.41 13.67
CA ALA A 400 15.47 -5.16 14.01
C ALA A 400 16.91 -5.10 13.48
N ALA A 401 17.68 -6.18 13.66
CA ALA A 401 19.05 -6.28 13.18
C ALA A 401 19.11 -6.35 11.65
N GLU A 402 18.19 -7.08 11.03
CA GLU A 402 18.07 -7.20 9.59
C GLU A 402 17.76 -5.86 8.93
N LEU A 403 16.83 -5.08 9.49
CA LEU A 403 16.49 -3.74 9.01
C LEU A 403 17.67 -2.76 9.14
N GLN A 404 18.43 -2.83 10.24
CA GLN A 404 19.62 -2.00 10.41
C GLN A 404 20.73 -2.38 9.44
N GLN A 405 20.98 -3.70 9.24
CA GLN A 405 21.95 -4.19 8.28
C GLN A 405 21.59 -3.75 6.85
N GLN A 406 20.29 -3.83 6.51
CA GLN A 406 19.77 -3.41 5.22
C GLN A 406 20.12 -1.96 4.88
N GLN A 407 20.02 -1.04 5.85
CA GLN A 407 20.38 0.36 5.64
C GLN A 407 21.87 0.53 5.33
N THR A 408 22.73 -0.21 6.05
CA THR A 408 24.18 -0.21 5.82
C THR A 408 24.53 -0.78 4.44
N ASP A 409 23.89 -1.88 4.06
CA ASP A 409 24.08 -2.51 2.75
C ASP A 409 23.59 -1.60 1.61
N ALA A 410 22.55 -0.83 1.84
CA ALA A 410 22.03 0.14 0.89
C ALA A 410 23.01 1.30 0.64
N ASP A 411 23.65 1.82 1.68
CA ASP A 411 24.65 2.89 1.56
C ASP A 411 25.85 2.41 0.73
N GLN A 412 26.27 1.17 0.93
CA GLN A 412 27.33 0.56 0.13
C GLN A 412 26.88 0.34 -1.32
N SER A 413 25.70 -0.23 -1.51
CA SER A 413 25.10 -0.50 -2.81
C SER A 413 25.00 0.76 -3.68
N GLU A 414 24.46 1.83 -3.11
CA GLU A 414 24.30 3.10 -3.77
C GLU A 414 25.64 3.70 -4.18
N LYS A 415 26.64 3.67 -3.28
CA LYS A 415 27.99 4.12 -3.57
C LYS A 415 28.66 3.30 -4.68
N GLU A 416 28.50 1.98 -4.65
CA GLU A 416 29.06 1.08 -5.68
C GLU A 416 28.46 1.39 -7.06
N VAL A 417 27.13 1.47 -7.14
CA VAL A 417 26.41 1.69 -8.41
C VAL A 417 26.67 3.07 -8.99
N THR A 418 26.63 4.14 -8.18
CA THR A 418 26.89 5.50 -8.64
C THR A 418 28.36 5.70 -9.04
N THR A 419 29.31 5.00 -8.39
CA THR A 419 30.73 5.00 -8.80
C THR A 419 30.90 4.30 -10.15
N GLN A 420 30.22 3.19 -10.40
CA GLN A 420 30.25 2.48 -11.67
C GLN A 420 29.62 3.31 -12.78
N GLU A 421 28.49 3.97 -12.54
CA GLU A 421 27.85 4.89 -13.47
C GLU A 421 28.86 5.97 -13.95
N ALA A 422 29.59 6.59 -13.02
CA ALA A 422 30.57 7.61 -13.32
C ALA A 422 31.80 7.11 -14.13
N GLN A 423 32.04 5.80 -14.12
CA GLN A 423 33.16 5.17 -14.84
C GLN A 423 32.77 4.60 -16.21
N GLU A 424 31.49 4.31 -16.44
CA GLU A 424 31.02 3.87 -17.75
C GLU A 424 30.93 5.08 -18.70
N PRO A 425 31.58 5.02 -19.92
CA PRO A 425 31.42 6.07 -20.89
C PRO A 425 29.94 6.14 -21.33
N GLU A 426 29.40 7.35 -21.37
CA GLU A 426 28.06 7.59 -21.92
C GLU A 426 27.96 6.94 -23.30
N THR A 427 27.07 5.93 -23.41
CA THR A 427 26.75 5.39 -24.74
C THR A 427 25.95 6.48 -25.46
N PRO A 428 26.43 7.05 -26.58
CA PRO A 428 25.71 8.11 -27.29
C PRO A 428 24.30 7.56 -27.63
N PRO A 429 23.24 8.38 -27.54
CA PRO A 429 21.92 7.97 -27.96
C PRO A 429 22.03 7.44 -29.40
N ALA A 430 21.46 6.25 -29.65
CA ALA A 430 21.51 5.61 -30.97
C ALA A 430 21.06 6.62 -32.01
N ALA A 431 22.00 7.01 -32.90
CA ALA A 431 21.73 7.97 -33.95
C ALA A 431 20.51 7.47 -34.73
N THR A 432 19.46 8.26 -34.72
CA THR A 432 18.27 8.02 -35.54
C THR A 432 18.75 7.91 -36.98
N GLN A 433 18.80 6.69 -37.53
CA GLN A 433 19.13 6.48 -38.92
C GLN A 433 18.17 7.33 -39.77
N PRO A 434 18.67 8.20 -40.66
CA PRO A 434 17.78 8.92 -41.52
C PRO A 434 17.05 7.91 -42.41
N ALA A 435 15.74 8.02 -42.44
CA ALA A 435 14.87 7.19 -43.28
C ALA A 435 15.40 7.19 -44.72
N ALA A 436 15.63 6.00 -45.28
CA ALA A 436 16.06 5.84 -46.69
C ALA A 436 15.02 6.49 -47.61
N PRO A 437 15.43 7.16 -48.68
CA PRO A 437 14.52 7.81 -49.62
C PRO A 437 13.59 6.76 -50.23
N ILE A 438 12.28 6.98 -50.17
CA ILE A 438 11.30 6.18 -50.87
C ILE A 438 11.45 6.45 -52.39
N GLU A 439 12.05 5.51 -53.12
CA GLU A 439 12.01 5.52 -54.59
C GLU A 439 10.56 5.30 -55.05
N ARG A 440 10.01 6.29 -55.74
CA ARG A 440 8.72 6.15 -56.45
C ARG A 440 8.92 5.33 -57.71
N PRO A 441 8.17 4.30 -57.97
CA PRO A 441 8.19 3.60 -59.26
C PRO A 441 7.63 4.52 -60.34
N ARG A 442 8.32 4.51 -61.53
CA ARG A 442 7.88 5.16 -62.75
C ARG A 442 6.74 4.41 -63.44
#